data_f66b38640e28d707e43b434e1130c98f
#
_entry.id   f66b38640e28d707e43b434e1130c98f
#
_cell.length_a   1.000
_cell.length_b   1.000
_cell.length_c   1.000
_cell.angle_alpha   90.00
_cell.angle_beta   90.00
_cell.angle_gamma   90.00
#
_symmetry.space_group_name_H-M   'P 1'
#
loop_
_entity.id
_entity.type
_entity.pdbx_description
1 polymer ?
#
loop_
_entity_poly.entity_id
_entity_poly.type
_entity_poly.pdbx_seq_one_letter_code
_entity_poly.pdbx_strand_id
1 'polypeptide(L)'
;MSNYITTKWDIVIAGGGPAGFFAAIRCAELNPDLRVLILEKSTQTLGKVLISGGGRCNVTHACFDPAQLITYYPRGGMALRGAFTRFQPLDTVKWFETHGVKLKTEADNRMFPITDSAKTIADILNFEAKNAGVKVHIGATLQKVEKSPRGGFRLEVRKGGEVLPLQTKKLLVATGSDPKTREIVKSLGHSIEEPVPSLFTFNVKDKRIDGLAGVAVENVTLKMDALTQSGPMLITHWGLSGPAVLRLSAWGARILADKKYRSSLTVNWLGDYKLDATLEILQRNKDWHENARKKISVQPAFSQIPIRLWKQLTQFIGEKNWGDISKAEMRKLAEELTAGQFEILGKGQFKEEFVTCGGVNLDEVDFKTMQSRVVEDLYFAGEVLDIDGITGGFNFQSSWTTGWLAGSGLANG
;
A
#
# COMPACT_ATOMS: atom_id res chain seq x y z
N MET A 1 -7.64 -13.71 46.90
CA MET A 1 -6.60 -13.52 45.84
C MET A 1 -6.84 -14.67 44.86
N SER A 2 -7.41 -14.40 43.70
CA SER A 2 -7.66 -15.41 42.68
C SER A 2 -6.33 -15.86 42.09
N ASN A 3 -5.97 -17.13 42.26
CA ASN A 3 -4.81 -17.75 41.61
C ASN A 3 -5.10 -17.91 40.11
N TYR A 4 -5.03 -16.80 39.34
CA TYR A 4 -4.99 -16.92 37.90
C TYR A 4 -3.68 -17.61 37.52
N ILE A 5 -3.76 -18.82 37.00
CA ILE A 5 -2.63 -19.52 36.39
C ILE A 5 -2.24 -18.70 35.18
N THR A 6 -1.20 -17.88 35.32
CA THR A 6 -0.67 -17.08 34.24
C THR A 6 -0.05 -18.01 33.19
N THR A 7 -0.68 -18.11 32.03
CA THR A 7 -0.15 -18.92 30.93
C THR A 7 1.15 -18.34 30.42
N LYS A 8 2.22 -19.15 30.43
CA LYS A 8 3.54 -18.75 29.94
C LYS A 8 3.73 -19.20 28.50
N TRP A 9 4.20 -18.31 27.67
CA TRP A 9 4.57 -18.55 26.26
C TRP A 9 6.05 -18.23 26.07
N ASP A 10 6.69 -18.90 25.13
CA ASP A 10 8.04 -18.51 24.75
C ASP A 10 7.97 -17.28 23.87
N ILE A 11 7.02 -17.27 22.92
CA ILE A 11 6.81 -16.17 21.97
C ILE A 11 5.33 -15.82 21.90
N VAL A 12 5.03 -14.51 22.02
CA VAL A 12 3.71 -13.96 21.70
C VAL A 12 3.86 -13.00 20.53
N ILE A 13 2.98 -13.14 19.55
CA ILE A 13 2.88 -12.29 18.36
C ILE A 13 1.56 -11.55 18.43
N ALA A 14 1.59 -10.24 18.56
CA ALA A 14 0.42 -9.39 18.50
C ALA A 14 0.14 -9.00 17.04
N GLY A 15 -0.96 -9.52 16.48
CA GLY A 15 -1.42 -9.30 15.11
C GLY A 15 -1.40 -10.59 14.27
N GLY A 16 -2.58 -11.05 13.88
CA GLY A 16 -2.82 -12.20 12.99
C GLY A 16 -2.92 -11.79 11.52
N GLY A 17 -2.10 -10.82 11.11
CA GLY A 17 -1.93 -10.40 9.72
C GLY A 17 -0.79 -11.13 9.00
N PRO A 18 -0.46 -10.73 7.75
CA PRO A 18 0.55 -11.40 6.93
C PRO A 18 1.92 -11.49 7.63
N ALA A 19 2.42 -10.40 8.21
CA ALA A 19 3.71 -10.39 8.88
C ALA A 19 3.74 -11.29 10.12
N GLY A 20 2.66 -11.28 10.93
CA GLY A 20 2.56 -12.09 12.13
C GLY A 20 2.51 -13.59 11.83
N PHE A 21 1.72 -14.01 10.85
CA PHE A 21 1.68 -15.41 10.42
C PHE A 21 3.01 -15.87 9.85
N PHE A 22 3.63 -15.07 8.98
CA PHE A 22 4.91 -15.43 8.37
C PHE A 22 6.02 -15.57 9.41
N ALA A 23 6.05 -14.66 10.40
CA ALA A 23 6.98 -14.74 11.52
C ALA A 23 6.74 -15.97 12.41
N ALA A 24 5.47 -16.28 12.72
CA ALA A 24 5.11 -17.41 13.56
C ALA A 24 5.50 -18.74 12.92
N ILE A 25 5.16 -18.92 11.64
CA ILE A 25 5.51 -20.13 10.88
C ILE A 25 7.04 -20.29 10.86
N ARG A 26 7.74 -19.24 10.41
CA ARG A 26 9.21 -19.28 10.31
C ARG A 26 9.89 -19.58 11.63
N CYS A 27 9.40 -18.99 12.72
CA CYS A 27 9.93 -19.22 14.07
C CYS A 27 9.74 -20.67 14.51
N ALA A 28 8.53 -21.22 14.35
CA ALA A 28 8.22 -22.58 14.76
C ALA A 28 8.89 -23.65 13.87
N GLU A 29 9.10 -23.36 12.57
CA GLU A 29 9.90 -24.22 11.68
C GLU A 29 11.35 -24.33 12.11
N LEU A 30 11.97 -23.21 12.55
CA LEU A 30 13.36 -23.19 12.99
C LEU A 30 13.56 -23.79 14.37
N ASN A 31 12.57 -23.67 15.24
CA ASN A 31 12.63 -24.21 16.59
C ASN A 31 11.24 -24.71 17.02
N PRO A 32 10.93 -26.00 16.73
CA PRO A 32 9.63 -26.61 17.02
C PRO A 32 9.32 -26.72 18.53
N ASP A 33 10.28 -26.59 19.41
CA ASP A 33 10.07 -26.68 20.87
C ASP A 33 9.47 -25.40 21.44
N LEU A 34 9.48 -24.29 20.70
CA LEU A 34 8.95 -23.01 21.14
C LEU A 34 7.40 -22.99 21.14
N ARG A 35 6.84 -22.55 22.25
CA ARG A 35 5.39 -22.30 22.34
C ARG A 35 5.08 -20.91 21.77
N VAL A 36 4.57 -20.88 20.53
CA VAL A 36 4.25 -19.66 19.81
C VAL A 36 2.73 -19.40 19.83
N LEU A 37 2.35 -18.18 20.22
CA LEU A 37 0.97 -17.71 20.24
C LEU A 37 0.79 -16.47 19.36
N ILE A 38 -0.17 -16.51 18.43
CA ILE A 38 -0.67 -15.32 17.74
C ILE A 38 -1.94 -14.81 18.45
N LEU A 39 -1.96 -13.50 18.74
CA LEU A 39 -3.13 -12.77 19.22
C LEU A 39 -3.73 -11.95 18.06
N GLU A 40 -4.96 -12.22 17.70
CA GLU A 40 -5.70 -11.47 16.67
C GLU A 40 -6.95 -10.84 17.28
N LYS A 41 -7.07 -9.50 17.11
CA LYS A 41 -8.19 -8.74 17.68
C LYS A 41 -9.55 -9.04 17.02
N SER A 42 -9.51 -9.36 15.73
CA SER A 42 -10.70 -9.66 14.94
C SER A 42 -11.18 -11.11 15.19
N THR A 43 -12.36 -11.41 14.73
CA THR A 43 -12.90 -12.79 14.72
C THR A 43 -12.33 -13.63 13.57
N GLN A 44 -11.60 -12.98 12.63
CA GLN A 44 -11.00 -13.60 11.47
C GLN A 44 -9.55 -13.13 11.31
N THR A 45 -8.63 -14.07 11.06
CA THR A 45 -7.24 -13.80 10.73
C THR A 45 -7.08 -13.34 9.29
N LEU A 46 -5.94 -12.70 8.96
CA LEU A 46 -5.54 -12.36 7.60
C LEU A 46 -6.55 -11.47 6.84
N GLY A 47 -7.32 -10.65 7.54
CA GLY A 47 -8.39 -9.83 6.95
C GLY A 47 -7.91 -8.95 5.80
N LYS A 48 -6.74 -8.27 5.92
CA LYS A 48 -6.15 -7.47 4.83
C LYS A 48 -5.74 -8.32 3.61
N VAL A 49 -5.32 -9.56 3.82
CA VAL A 49 -5.01 -10.51 2.72
C VAL A 49 -6.29 -10.79 1.93
N LEU A 50 -7.38 -11.12 2.63
CA LEU A 50 -8.65 -11.54 2.03
C LEU A 50 -9.31 -10.46 1.17
N ILE A 51 -9.20 -9.19 1.54
CA ILE A 51 -9.81 -8.07 0.78
C ILE A 51 -8.89 -7.48 -0.30
N SER A 52 -7.60 -7.79 -0.24
CA SER A 52 -6.61 -7.17 -1.11
C SER A 52 -6.72 -7.60 -2.58
N GLY A 53 -6.29 -6.73 -3.49
CA GLY A 53 -6.29 -7.01 -4.93
C GLY A 53 -7.68 -7.36 -5.48
N GLY A 54 -8.74 -6.80 -4.89
CA GLY A 54 -10.13 -7.13 -5.27
C GLY A 54 -10.53 -8.56 -4.91
N GLY A 55 -10.03 -9.09 -3.77
CA GLY A 55 -10.29 -10.47 -3.32
C GLY A 55 -9.38 -11.53 -3.96
N ARG A 56 -8.37 -11.12 -4.76
CA ARG A 56 -7.41 -12.04 -5.40
C ARG A 56 -6.10 -12.18 -4.64
N CYS A 57 -5.75 -11.25 -3.77
CA CYS A 57 -4.47 -11.05 -3.10
C CYS A 57 -3.30 -10.82 -4.07
N ASN A 58 -2.89 -9.58 -4.24
CA ASN A 58 -1.62 -9.25 -4.91
C ASN A 58 -0.46 -9.59 -3.96
N VAL A 59 0.06 -10.81 -4.08
CA VAL A 59 1.01 -11.41 -3.11
C VAL A 59 2.33 -10.66 -3.08
N THR A 60 2.87 -10.32 -4.25
CA THR A 60 4.14 -9.63 -4.42
C THR A 60 4.24 -9.03 -5.83
N HIS A 61 5.41 -8.54 -6.18
CA HIS A 61 5.74 -7.98 -7.49
C HIS A 61 6.95 -8.71 -8.09
N ALA A 62 6.94 -8.94 -9.41
CA ALA A 62 8.05 -9.59 -10.11
C ALA A 62 9.24 -8.62 -10.31
N CYS A 63 9.68 -7.98 -9.23
CA CYS A 63 10.88 -7.16 -9.16
C CYS A 63 11.89 -7.88 -8.27
N PHE A 64 12.86 -8.55 -8.88
CA PHE A 64 13.80 -9.46 -8.20
C PHE A 64 15.17 -8.82 -7.93
N ASP A 65 15.36 -7.56 -8.27
CA ASP A 65 16.54 -6.78 -7.91
C ASP A 65 16.25 -5.93 -6.66
N PRO A 66 16.89 -6.18 -5.51
CA PRO A 66 16.71 -5.40 -4.30
C PRO A 66 16.98 -3.89 -4.48
N ALA A 67 17.93 -3.52 -5.36
CA ALA A 67 18.25 -2.11 -5.61
C ALA A 67 17.10 -1.39 -6.35
N GLN A 68 16.45 -2.07 -7.27
CA GLN A 68 15.26 -1.57 -7.93
C GLN A 68 14.04 -1.65 -7.01
N LEU A 69 13.89 -2.74 -6.24
CA LEU A 69 12.74 -2.99 -5.38
C LEU A 69 12.54 -1.86 -4.34
N ILE A 70 13.63 -1.36 -3.72
CA ILE A 70 13.54 -0.29 -2.74
C ILE A 70 12.99 1.03 -3.30
N THR A 71 13.08 1.26 -4.60
CA THR A 71 12.59 2.50 -5.24
C THR A 71 11.07 2.60 -5.29
N TYR A 72 10.37 1.49 -5.00
CA TYR A 72 8.91 1.44 -4.90
C TYR A 72 8.39 1.73 -3.49
N TYR A 73 9.27 2.05 -2.55
CA TYR A 73 8.91 2.38 -1.18
C TYR A 73 9.19 3.86 -0.90
N PRO A 74 8.14 4.71 -0.86
CA PRO A 74 8.28 6.11 -0.47
C PRO A 74 8.92 6.30 0.90
N ARG A 75 8.69 5.39 1.85
CA ARG A 75 9.34 5.34 3.19
C ARG A 75 9.86 3.94 3.46
N GLY A 76 10.97 3.88 4.17
CA GLY A 76 11.60 2.63 4.61
C GLY A 76 12.37 1.85 3.53
N GLY A 77 12.41 2.31 2.28
CA GLY A 77 13.11 1.60 1.19
C GLY A 77 14.58 1.33 1.51
N MET A 78 15.31 2.33 2.00
CA MET A 78 16.73 2.17 2.35
C MET A 78 16.94 1.20 3.52
N ALA A 79 16.07 1.20 4.53
CA ALA A 79 16.12 0.25 5.64
C ALA A 79 15.85 -1.20 5.16
N LEU A 80 14.96 -1.36 4.18
CA LEU A 80 14.64 -2.66 3.59
C LEU A 80 15.73 -3.21 2.66
N ARG A 81 16.71 -2.41 2.21
CA ARG A 81 17.71 -2.84 1.23
C ARG A 81 18.45 -4.11 1.67
N GLY A 82 18.97 -4.11 2.90
CA GLY A 82 19.64 -5.29 3.47
C GLY A 82 18.67 -6.44 3.77
N ALA A 83 17.43 -6.14 4.14
CA ALA A 83 16.40 -7.14 4.36
C ALA A 83 16.05 -7.89 3.06
N PHE A 84 15.92 -7.20 1.93
CA PHE A 84 15.63 -7.80 0.63
C PHE A 84 16.77 -8.64 0.04
N THR A 85 18.01 -8.46 0.48
CA THR A 85 19.09 -9.41 0.10
C THR A 85 18.96 -10.76 0.80
N ARG A 86 18.14 -10.87 1.85
CA ARG A 86 17.92 -12.07 2.65
C ARG A 86 16.58 -12.74 2.37
N PHE A 87 15.56 -11.96 2.06
CA PHE A 87 14.23 -12.44 1.69
C PHE A 87 13.55 -11.43 0.78
N GLN A 88 13.45 -11.73 -0.52
CA GLN A 88 12.94 -10.89 -1.58
C GLN A 88 11.72 -11.52 -2.29
N PRO A 89 11.12 -10.88 -3.30
CA PRO A 89 9.98 -11.44 -4.03
C PRO A 89 10.20 -12.84 -4.59
N LEU A 90 11.41 -13.18 -5.05
CA LEU A 90 11.73 -14.54 -5.52
C LEU A 90 11.62 -15.57 -4.39
N ASP A 91 12.04 -15.20 -3.16
CA ASP A 91 11.93 -16.07 -2.00
C ASP A 91 10.48 -16.22 -1.55
N THR A 92 9.68 -15.15 -1.68
CA THR A 92 8.23 -15.20 -1.45
C THR A 92 7.56 -16.18 -2.43
N VAL A 93 7.87 -16.08 -3.73
CA VAL A 93 7.36 -17.00 -4.74
C VAL A 93 7.74 -18.45 -4.39
N LYS A 94 9.00 -18.69 -4.13
CA LYS A 94 9.51 -20.00 -3.72
C LYS A 94 8.78 -20.54 -2.49
N TRP A 95 8.59 -19.71 -1.48
CA TRP A 95 7.91 -20.12 -0.24
C TRP A 95 6.49 -20.61 -0.55
N PHE A 96 5.69 -19.82 -1.29
CA PHE A 96 4.33 -20.21 -1.65
C PHE A 96 4.31 -21.47 -2.55
N GLU A 97 5.20 -21.58 -3.51
CA GLU A 97 5.27 -22.75 -4.42
C GLU A 97 5.66 -24.02 -3.67
N THR A 98 6.62 -23.98 -2.75
CA THR A 98 7.01 -25.14 -1.93
C THR A 98 5.88 -25.59 -0.99
N HIS A 99 4.97 -24.69 -0.64
CA HIS A 99 3.76 -25.01 0.14
C HIS A 99 2.52 -25.25 -0.75
N GLY A 100 2.71 -25.52 -2.04
CA GLY A 100 1.66 -25.96 -2.96
C GLY A 100 0.81 -24.84 -3.58
N VAL A 101 1.18 -23.57 -3.40
CA VAL A 101 0.46 -22.45 -3.99
C VAL A 101 1.27 -21.86 -5.15
N LYS A 102 0.82 -22.11 -6.40
CA LYS A 102 1.42 -21.52 -7.59
C LYS A 102 0.96 -20.09 -7.80
N LEU A 103 1.90 -19.22 -8.17
CA LEU A 103 1.64 -17.82 -8.49
C LEU A 103 1.74 -17.60 -10.00
N LYS A 104 1.00 -16.62 -10.51
CA LYS A 104 1.11 -16.09 -11.87
C LYS A 104 1.51 -14.62 -11.84
N THR A 105 2.25 -14.19 -12.88
CA THR A 105 2.61 -12.77 -13.08
C THR A 105 1.69 -12.17 -14.14
N GLU A 106 1.09 -11.02 -13.84
CA GLU A 106 0.31 -10.21 -14.79
C GLU A 106 1.23 -9.30 -15.61
N ALA A 107 0.70 -8.69 -16.68
CA ALA A 107 1.46 -7.83 -17.60
C ALA A 107 2.16 -6.63 -16.95
N ASP A 108 1.66 -6.18 -15.80
CA ASP A 108 2.22 -5.10 -14.99
C ASP A 108 3.12 -5.59 -13.84
N ASN A 109 3.60 -6.82 -13.92
CA ASN A 109 4.46 -7.51 -12.96
C ASN A 109 3.83 -7.76 -11.57
N ARG A 110 2.56 -7.52 -11.37
CA ARG A 110 1.86 -7.96 -10.16
C ARG A 110 1.73 -9.48 -10.13
N MET A 111 1.87 -10.08 -8.96
CA MET A 111 1.81 -11.54 -8.81
C MET A 111 0.61 -11.94 -7.95
N PHE A 112 -0.17 -12.86 -8.48
CA PHE A 112 -1.40 -13.38 -7.87
C PHE A 112 -1.36 -14.91 -7.80
N PRO A 113 -2.11 -15.55 -6.87
CA PRO A 113 -2.32 -17.00 -6.95
C PRO A 113 -3.04 -17.36 -8.28
N ILE A 114 -2.68 -18.49 -8.88
CA ILE A 114 -3.32 -18.94 -10.14
C ILE A 114 -4.83 -19.15 -9.99
N THR A 115 -5.31 -19.32 -8.77
CA THR A 115 -6.73 -19.47 -8.42
C THR A 115 -7.52 -18.16 -8.46
N ASP A 116 -6.85 -17.01 -8.59
CA ASP A 116 -7.44 -15.67 -8.48
C ASP A 116 -8.26 -15.48 -7.18
N SER A 117 -7.89 -16.17 -6.11
CA SER A 117 -8.59 -16.12 -4.82
C SER A 117 -7.63 -15.84 -3.67
N ALA A 118 -7.86 -14.75 -2.95
CA ALA A 118 -7.13 -14.41 -1.73
C ALA A 118 -7.26 -15.46 -0.63
N LYS A 119 -8.35 -16.24 -0.68
CA LYS A 119 -8.60 -17.35 0.25
C LYS A 119 -7.51 -18.41 0.14
N THR A 120 -6.95 -18.66 -1.06
CA THR A 120 -5.84 -19.60 -1.25
C THR A 120 -4.61 -19.21 -0.41
N ILE A 121 -4.29 -17.91 -0.36
CA ILE A 121 -3.17 -17.40 0.44
C ILE A 121 -3.48 -17.47 1.93
N ALA A 122 -4.70 -17.11 2.34
CA ALA A 122 -5.09 -17.18 3.74
C ALA A 122 -5.16 -18.62 4.26
N ASP A 123 -5.69 -19.54 3.46
CA ASP A 123 -5.82 -20.96 3.83
C ASP A 123 -4.46 -21.62 4.03
N ILE A 124 -3.48 -21.38 3.13
CA ILE A 124 -2.15 -21.99 3.27
C ILE A 124 -1.43 -21.44 4.51
N LEU A 125 -1.51 -20.14 4.78
CA LEU A 125 -0.90 -19.55 5.97
C LEU A 125 -1.52 -20.11 7.26
N ASN A 126 -2.85 -20.26 7.33
CA ASN A 126 -3.51 -20.88 8.48
C ASN A 126 -3.12 -22.37 8.63
N PHE A 127 -3.03 -23.09 7.51
CA PHE A 127 -2.65 -24.50 7.50
C PHE A 127 -1.23 -24.70 8.01
N GLU A 128 -0.26 -23.94 7.49
CA GLU A 128 1.15 -24.05 7.88
C GLU A 128 1.38 -23.60 9.33
N ALA A 129 0.72 -22.54 9.79
CA ALA A 129 0.78 -22.15 11.20
C ALA A 129 0.27 -23.26 12.13
N LYS A 130 -0.83 -23.93 11.75
CA LYS A 130 -1.38 -25.07 12.49
C LYS A 130 -0.43 -26.27 12.49
N ASN A 131 0.14 -26.61 11.34
CA ASN A 131 1.09 -27.72 11.18
C ASN A 131 2.35 -27.50 12.01
N ALA A 132 2.86 -26.27 12.06
CA ALA A 132 3.99 -25.87 12.89
C ALA A 132 3.65 -25.74 14.40
N GLY A 133 2.45 -26.10 14.83
CA GLY A 133 2.05 -26.09 16.25
C GLY A 133 1.72 -24.70 16.81
N VAL A 134 1.68 -23.65 15.99
CA VAL A 134 1.34 -22.29 16.41
C VAL A 134 -0.11 -22.23 16.92
N LYS A 135 -0.31 -21.61 18.09
CA LYS A 135 -1.64 -21.34 18.62
C LYS A 135 -2.12 -19.97 18.16
N VAL A 136 -3.39 -19.88 17.79
CA VAL A 136 -4.01 -18.62 17.36
C VAL A 136 -5.21 -18.32 18.25
N HIS A 137 -5.19 -17.17 18.90
CA HIS A 137 -6.30 -16.65 19.67
C HIS A 137 -6.95 -15.49 18.91
N ILE A 138 -8.13 -15.72 18.34
CA ILE A 138 -8.99 -14.70 17.73
C ILE A 138 -9.84 -13.98 18.78
N GLY A 139 -10.33 -12.77 18.48
CA GLY A 139 -11.04 -11.92 19.43
C GLY A 139 -10.18 -11.52 20.63
N ALA A 140 -8.85 -11.58 20.49
CA ALA A 140 -7.87 -11.37 21.54
C ALA A 140 -7.06 -10.11 21.27
N THR A 141 -7.28 -9.05 22.05
CA THR A 141 -6.68 -7.73 21.85
C THR A 141 -5.65 -7.42 22.91
N LEU A 142 -4.41 -7.14 22.52
CA LEU A 142 -3.37 -6.65 23.42
C LEU A 142 -3.80 -5.30 24.02
N GLN A 143 -3.79 -5.21 25.36
CA GLN A 143 -4.23 -4.02 26.09
C GLN A 143 -3.06 -3.28 26.73
N LYS A 144 -2.09 -4.03 27.28
CA LYS A 144 -0.94 -3.49 28.00
C LYS A 144 0.25 -4.42 27.86
N VAL A 145 1.43 -3.84 27.85
CA VAL A 145 2.72 -4.56 27.87
C VAL A 145 3.60 -3.93 28.93
N GLU A 146 4.19 -4.77 29.78
CA GLU A 146 5.18 -4.35 30.76
C GLU A 146 6.42 -5.26 30.65
N LYS A 147 7.62 -4.66 30.66
CA LYS A 147 8.87 -5.44 30.76
C LYS A 147 8.92 -6.07 32.13
N SER A 148 9.18 -7.36 32.19
CA SER A 148 9.31 -8.08 33.45
C SER A 148 10.71 -7.90 34.04
N PRO A 149 10.86 -7.64 35.34
CA PRO A 149 12.19 -7.57 36.01
C PRO A 149 12.99 -8.87 35.91
N ARG A 150 12.33 -9.99 35.62
CA ARG A 150 12.95 -11.32 35.46
C ARG A 150 13.18 -11.70 34.00
N GLY A 151 13.14 -10.72 33.08
CA GLY A 151 13.21 -10.92 31.64
C GLY A 151 11.83 -11.19 31.01
N GLY A 152 11.72 -10.92 29.70
CA GLY A 152 10.48 -11.05 28.95
C GLY A 152 9.42 -10.01 29.31
N PHE A 153 8.14 -10.33 29.05
CA PHE A 153 7.03 -9.40 29.16
C PHE A 153 5.85 -9.97 29.93
N ARG A 154 5.14 -9.10 30.65
CA ARG A 154 3.78 -9.33 31.17
C ARG A 154 2.81 -8.60 30.25
N LEU A 155 1.80 -9.32 29.80
CA LEU A 155 0.79 -8.81 28.85
C LEU A 155 -0.59 -8.87 29.51
N GLU A 156 -1.38 -7.83 29.27
CA GLU A 156 -2.82 -7.87 29.48
C GLU A 156 -3.51 -8.03 28.12
N VAL A 157 -4.31 -9.07 27.97
CA VAL A 157 -5.01 -9.40 26.74
C VAL A 157 -6.51 -9.46 27.02
N ARG A 158 -7.30 -8.66 26.30
CA ARG A 158 -8.76 -8.74 26.37
C ARG A 158 -9.28 -9.79 25.41
N LYS A 159 -10.05 -10.76 25.94
CA LYS A 159 -10.74 -11.79 25.15
C LYS A 159 -12.09 -12.12 25.77
N GLY A 160 -13.17 -12.11 24.97
CA GLY A 160 -14.51 -12.43 25.45
C GLY A 160 -15.03 -11.50 26.56
N GLY A 161 -14.57 -10.26 26.62
CA GLY A 161 -14.91 -9.28 27.68
C GLY A 161 -14.00 -9.33 28.92
N GLU A 162 -13.21 -10.37 29.09
CA GLU A 162 -12.28 -10.53 30.21
C GLU A 162 -10.88 -10.07 29.87
N VAL A 163 -10.11 -9.65 30.89
CA VAL A 163 -8.68 -9.34 30.77
C VAL A 163 -7.88 -10.53 31.31
N LEU A 164 -7.12 -11.17 30.42
CA LEU A 164 -6.31 -12.34 30.72
C LEU A 164 -4.84 -11.91 30.85
N PRO A 165 -4.18 -12.23 31.97
CA PRO A 165 -2.74 -12.01 32.12
C PRO A 165 -1.98 -13.12 31.39
N LEU A 166 -1.04 -12.74 30.52
CA LEU A 166 -0.10 -13.63 29.85
C LEU A 166 1.34 -13.25 30.20
N GLN A 167 2.25 -14.21 30.11
CA GLN A 167 3.70 -13.96 30.17
C GLN A 167 4.35 -14.55 28.94
N THR A 168 5.36 -13.85 28.43
CA THR A 168 6.16 -14.32 27.29
C THR A 168 7.62 -13.93 27.47
N LYS A 169 8.53 -14.74 26.91
CA LYS A 169 9.95 -14.40 26.86
C LYS A 169 10.20 -13.30 25.83
N LYS A 170 9.61 -13.44 24.62
CA LYS A 170 9.75 -12.49 23.50
C LYS A 170 8.39 -12.06 22.98
N LEU A 171 8.31 -10.82 22.53
CA LEU A 171 7.09 -10.22 21.98
C LEU A 171 7.38 -9.68 20.57
N LEU A 172 6.58 -10.12 19.58
CA LEU A 172 6.53 -9.49 18.27
C LEU A 172 5.27 -8.63 18.14
N VAL A 173 5.44 -7.39 17.75
CA VAL A 173 4.36 -6.47 17.39
C VAL A 173 4.22 -6.45 15.86
N ALA A 174 3.10 -6.98 15.34
CA ALA A 174 2.76 -7.09 13.93
C ALA A 174 1.31 -6.66 13.65
N THR A 175 0.82 -5.67 14.40
CA THR A 175 -0.59 -5.23 14.44
C THR A 175 -0.99 -4.30 13.31
N GLY A 176 -0.08 -4.03 12.36
CA GLY A 176 -0.32 -3.02 11.33
C GLY A 176 -0.49 -1.63 11.93
N SER A 177 -1.38 -0.84 11.36
CA SER A 177 -1.62 0.56 11.76
C SER A 177 -2.53 0.74 12.99
N ASP A 178 -2.61 -0.24 13.89
CA ASP A 178 -3.49 -0.16 15.07
C ASP A 178 -3.11 0.97 16.04
N PRO A 179 -3.98 1.97 16.28
CA PRO A 179 -3.63 3.13 17.10
C PRO A 179 -3.28 2.75 18.54
N LYS A 180 -4.00 1.78 19.13
CA LYS A 180 -3.78 1.36 20.52
C LYS A 180 -2.42 0.73 20.71
N THR A 181 -2.01 -0.09 19.76
CA THR A 181 -0.68 -0.73 19.82
C THR A 181 0.44 0.31 19.70
N ARG A 182 0.24 1.38 18.92
CA ARG A 182 1.22 2.49 18.85
C ARG A 182 1.42 3.16 20.21
N GLU A 183 0.35 3.41 20.97
CA GLU A 183 0.46 3.97 22.33
C GLU A 183 1.19 3.01 23.28
N ILE A 184 0.96 1.71 23.15
CA ILE A 184 1.71 0.68 23.90
C ILE A 184 3.20 0.76 23.54
N VAL A 185 3.54 0.83 22.26
CA VAL A 185 4.93 0.89 21.79
C VAL A 185 5.62 2.19 22.25
N LYS A 186 4.91 3.34 22.20
CA LYS A 186 5.40 4.59 22.81
C LYS A 186 5.68 4.45 24.30
N SER A 187 4.79 3.77 25.05
CA SER A 187 4.97 3.57 26.50
C SER A 187 6.17 2.69 26.84
N LEU A 188 6.66 1.91 25.88
CA LEU A 188 7.89 1.11 25.99
C LEU A 188 9.16 1.90 25.61
N GLY A 189 9.02 3.19 25.25
CA GLY A 189 10.13 4.09 24.96
C GLY A 189 10.47 4.28 23.49
N HIS A 190 9.65 3.77 22.57
CA HIS A 190 9.85 3.95 21.13
C HIS A 190 9.28 5.26 20.61
N SER A 191 9.97 5.83 19.63
CA SER A 191 9.49 6.94 18.82
C SER A 191 8.55 6.44 17.73
N ILE A 192 7.48 7.16 17.50
CA ILE A 192 6.49 6.87 16.45
C ILE A 192 6.41 8.05 15.49
N GLU A 193 6.71 7.79 14.23
CA GLU A 193 6.40 8.71 13.15
C GLU A 193 4.89 8.81 12.99
N GLU A 194 4.34 10.03 13.05
CA GLU A 194 2.88 10.24 13.08
C GLU A 194 2.21 9.64 11.84
N PRO A 195 1.21 8.80 12.02
CA PRO A 195 0.56 8.10 10.92
C PRO A 195 -0.36 9.02 10.11
N VAL A 196 -0.18 8.98 8.80
CA VAL A 196 -1.05 9.64 7.82
C VAL A 196 -1.45 8.66 6.73
N PRO A 197 -2.62 8.82 6.10
CA PRO A 197 -3.03 7.99 4.97
C PRO A 197 -2.04 8.04 3.80
N SER A 198 -1.85 6.92 3.15
CA SER A 198 -1.09 6.71 1.93
C SER A 198 -1.95 5.91 0.93
N LEU A 199 -1.66 5.98 -0.37
CA LEU A 199 -2.41 5.28 -1.42
C LEU A 199 -3.91 5.62 -1.45
N PHE A 200 -4.25 6.89 -1.50
CA PHE A 200 -5.64 7.33 -1.54
C PHE A 200 -6.00 8.08 -2.82
N THR A 201 -7.30 8.11 -3.12
CA THR A 201 -7.88 8.84 -4.24
C THR A 201 -8.05 10.32 -3.93
N PHE A 202 -8.02 11.18 -4.95
CA PHE A 202 -8.20 12.63 -4.80
C PHE A 202 -9.66 13.03 -4.99
N ASN A 203 -10.19 13.79 -4.06
CA ASN A 203 -11.45 14.49 -4.26
C ASN A 203 -11.18 15.72 -5.12
N VAL A 204 -11.79 15.75 -6.30
CA VAL A 204 -11.69 16.86 -7.27
C VAL A 204 -13.08 17.19 -7.77
N LYS A 205 -13.46 18.45 -7.70
CA LYS A 205 -14.72 18.95 -8.27
C LYS A 205 -14.38 19.90 -9.42
N ASP A 206 -14.56 19.44 -10.62
CA ASP A 206 -14.27 20.22 -11.82
C ASP A 206 -15.24 19.85 -12.94
N LYS A 207 -15.75 20.84 -13.66
CA LYS A 207 -16.73 20.65 -14.75
C LYS A 207 -16.18 19.78 -15.89
N ARG A 208 -14.86 19.78 -16.10
CA ARG A 208 -14.20 18.98 -17.15
C ARG A 208 -14.28 17.48 -16.92
N ILE A 209 -14.49 17.04 -15.69
CA ILE A 209 -14.59 15.62 -15.32
C ILE A 209 -15.99 15.25 -14.78
N ASP A 210 -16.89 16.21 -14.68
CA ASP A 210 -18.24 15.96 -14.18
C ASP A 210 -19.03 15.04 -15.14
N GLY A 211 -19.77 14.09 -14.57
CA GLY A 211 -20.51 13.08 -15.34
C GLY A 211 -19.65 12.05 -16.08
N LEU A 212 -18.32 12.04 -15.86
CA LEU A 212 -17.39 11.13 -16.54
C LEU A 212 -16.95 9.93 -15.69
N ALA A 213 -17.61 9.64 -14.57
CA ALA A 213 -17.27 8.49 -13.75
C ALA A 213 -17.20 7.20 -14.59
N GLY A 214 -16.13 6.42 -14.34
CA GLY A 214 -15.80 5.21 -15.10
C GLY A 214 -14.95 5.44 -16.35
N VAL A 215 -14.66 6.69 -16.75
CA VAL A 215 -13.72 6.97 -17.84
C VAL A 215 -12.28 6.80 -17.34
N ALA A 216 -11.52 5.95 -18.04
CA ALA A 216 -10.10 5.74 -17.80
C ALA A 216 -9.26 6.37 -18.92
N VAL A 217 -8.06 6.85 -18.57
CA VAL A 217 -7.02 7.27 -19.50
C VAL A 217 -5.77 6.48 -19.18
N GLU A 218 -5.25 5.74 -20.15
CA GLU A 218 -4.20 4.74 -19.93
C GLU A 218 -2.84 5.35 -19.55
N ASN A 219 -2.54 6.52 -20.08
CA ASN A 219 -1.26 7.18 -19.80
C ASN A 219 -1.45 8.69 -19.58
N VAL A 220 -1.46 9.09 -18.32
CA VAL A 220 -1.43 10.50 -17.93
C VAL A 220 -0.16 10.77 -17.13
N THR A 221 0.30 12.03 -17.12
CA THR A 221 1.31 12.50 -16.19
C THR A 221 0.71 13.51 -15.24
N LEU A 222 0.83 13.23 -13.94
CA LEU A 222 0.33 14.04 -12.85
C LEU A 222 1.49 14.73 -12.14
N LYS A 223 1.36 16.03 -11.88
CA LYS A 223 2.36 16.79 -11.12
C LYS A 223 1.70 17.53 -9.96
N MET A 224 2.29 17.41 -8.79
CA MET A 224 1.92 18.10 -7.56
C MET A 224 3.19 18.55 -6.84
N ASP A 225 3.37 19.84 -6.66
CA ASP A 225 4.64 20.42 -6.18
C ASP A 225 5.84 19.91 -7.02
N ALA A 226 6.84 19.29 -6.36
CA ALA A 226 8.00 18.68 -7.02
C ALA A 226 7.77 17.22 -7.46
N LEU A 227 6.60 16.63 -7.08
CA LEU A 227 6.32 15.23 -7.35
C LEU A 227 5.67 15.05 -8.72
N THR A 228 6.12 14.03 -9.44
CA THR A 228 5.55 13.64 -10.74
C THR A 228 5.32 12.14 -10.78
N GLN A 229 4.14 11.71 -11.25
CA GLN A 229 3.80 10.31 -11.45
C GLN A 229 3.04 10.13 -12.76
N SER A 230 3.38 9.07 -13.51
CA SER A 230 2.73 8.77 -14.79
C SER A 230 2.06 7.39 -14.75
N GLY A 231 1.05 7.19 -15.58
CA GLY A 231 0.37 5.91 -15.76
C GLY A 231 -1.14 6.03 -15.87
N PRO A 232 -1.89 4.92 -15.74
CA PRO A 232 -3.34 4.95 -15.82
C PRO A 232 -4.00 5.79 -14.74
N MET A 233 -5.05 6.53 -15.14
CA MET A 233 -5.90 7.31 -14.25
C MET A 233 -7.38 6.99 -14.54
N LEU A 234 -8.20 6.99 -13.50
CA LEU A 234 -9.63 6.75 -13.55
C LEU A 234 -10.38 7.95 -12.98
N ILE A 235 -11.35 8.45 -13.73
CA ILE A 235 -12.31 9.44 -13.24
C ILE A 235 -13.40 8.71 -12.44
N THR A 236 -13.69 9.18 -11.25
CA THR A 236 -14.69 8.62 -10.33
C THR A 236 -15.78 9.64 -10.02
N HIS A 237 -16.83 9.23 -9.31
CA HIS A 237 -17.92 10.14 -8.89
C HIS A 237 -17.45 11.26 -7.94
N TRP A 238 -16.31 11.12 -7.28
CA TRP A 238 -15.76 12.10 -6.33
C TRP A 238 -14.49 12.78 -6.80
N GLY A 239 -13.93 12.39 -7.95
CA GLY A 239 -12.71 12.98 -8.49
C GLY A 239 -11.83 11.98 -9.24
N LEU A 240 -10.56 11.85 -8.85
CA LEU A 240 -9.55 11.11 -9.60
C LEU A 240 -9.00 9.94 -8.79
N SER A 241 -8.79 8.81 -9.44
CA SER A 241 -8.22 7.57 -8.90
C SER A 241 -7.31 6.90 -9.94
N GLY A 242 -6.94 5.66 -9.70
CA GLY A 242 -6.09 4.86 -10.58
C GLY A 242 -4.61 4.91 -10.18
N PRO A 243 -3.77 4.06 -10.82
CA PRO A 243 -2.38 3.86 -10.42
C PRO A 243 -1.53 5.13 -10.32
N ALA A 244 -1.68 6.08 -11.25
CA ALA A 244 -0.93 7.35 -11.22
C ALA A 244 -1.31 8.19 -10.00
N VAL A 245 -2.60 8.30 -9.67
CA VAL A 245 -3.11 9.05 -8.51
C VAL A 245 -2.67 8.39 -7.21
N LEU A 246 -2.82 7.08 -7.10
CA LEU A 246 -2.43 6.33 -5.90
C LEU A 246 -0.93 6.44 -5.63
N ARG A 247 -0.08 6.35 -6.67
CA ARG A 247 1.37 6.57 -6.51
C ARG A 247 1.69 8.00 -6.09
N LEU A 248 1.05 9.00 -6.71
CA LEU A 248 1.28 10.39 -6.34
C LEU A 248 0.86 10.66 -4.89
N SER A 249 -0.26 10.11 -4.44
CA SER A 249 -0.72 10.23 -3.04
C SER A 249 0.22 9.52 -2.06
N ALA A 250 0.84 8.40 -2.45
CA ALA A 250 1.81 7.69 -1.62
C ALA A 250 3.08 8.51 -1.42
N TRP A 251 3.69 8.99 -2.51
CA TRP A 251 4.87 9.86 -2.42
C TRP A 251 4.58 11.17 -1.72
N GLY A 252 3.42 11.75 -1.95
CA GLY A 252 2.96 13.02 -1.38
C GLY A 252 2.23 12.91 -0.03
N ALA A 253 2.19 11.74 0.63
CA ALA A 253 1.34 11.49 1.79
C ALA A 253 1.51 12.54 2.91
N ARG A 254 2.75 12.82 3.34
CA ARG A 254 3.04 13.82 4.38
C ARG A 254 2.76 15.23 3.89
N ILE A 255 3.18 15.60 2.68
CA ILE A 255 2.92 16.92 2.08
C ILE A 255 1.42 17.20 2.02
N LEU A 256 0.63 16.21 1.60
CA LEU A 256 -0.83 16.34 1.55
C LEU A 256 -1.46 16.43 2.94
N ALA A 257 -0.95 15.67 3.92
CA ALA A 257 -1.42 15.76 5.29
C ALA A 257 -1.18 17.15 5.89
N ASP A 258 0.03 17.71 5.72
CA ASP A 258 0.40 19.06 6.18
C ASP A 258 -0.48 20.14 5.53
N LYS A 259 -0.82 19.97 4.25
CA LYS A 259 -1.73 20.85 3.49
C LYS A 259 -3.22 20.55 3.75
N LYS A 260 -3.55 19.70 4.73
CA LYS A 260 -4.93 19.27 5.03
C LYS A 260 -5.63 18.68 3.79
N TYR A 261 -4.86 17.96 2.99
CA TYR A 261 -5.30 17.31 1.74
C TYR A 261 -5.82 18.28 0.68
N ARG A 262 -5.30 19.51 0.63
CA ARG A 262 -5.61 20.51 -0.39
C ARG A 262 -4.34 20.90 -1.13
N SER A 263 -4.36 20.81 -2.46
CA SER A 263 -3.19 21.14 -3.29
C SER A 263 -3.61 21.31 -4.75
N SER A 264 -2.85 22.09 -5.51
CA SER A 264 -3.01 22.15 -6.96
C SER A 264 -2.42 20.90 -7.59
N LEU A 265 -3.10 20.39 -8.64
CA LEU A 265 -2.72 19.24 -9.42
C LEU A 265 -2.67 19.62 -10.90
N THR A 266 -1.52 19.43 -11.53
CA THR A 266 -1.39 19.56 -12.98
C THR A 266 -1.55 18.19 -13.62
N VAL A 267 -2.41 18.10 -14.63
CA VAL A 267 -2.70 16.88 -15.39
C VAL A 267 -2.24 17.07 -16.83
N ASN A 268 -1.29 16.27 -17.28
CA ASN A 268 -1.02 16.05 -18.69
C ASN A 268 -1.78 14.80 -19.15
N TRP A 269 -2.84 15.00 -19.91
CA TRP A 269 -3.72 13.93 -20.41
C TRP A 269 -3.07 13.07 -21.49
N LEU A 270 -1.95 13.56 -22.06
CA LEU A 270 -1.23 12.94 -23.17
C LEU A 270 0.07 12.23 -22.71
N GLY A 271 0.27 12.08 -21.40
CA GLY A 271 1.48 11.46 -20.84
C GLY A 271 2.71 12.36 -20.99
N ASP A 272 3.63 12.00 -21.88
CA ASP A 272 4.92 12.71 -22.03
C ASP A 272 4.92 13.80 -23.12
N TYR A 273 3.78 14.04 -23.78
CA TYR A 273 3.69 15.07 -24.81
C TYR A 273 3.92 16.46 -24.22
N LYS A 274 4.77 17.24 -24.90
CA LYS A 274 5.04 18.64 -24.58
C LYS A 274 4.12 19.55 -25.40
N LEU A 275 3.97 20.79 -24.96
CA LEU A 275 3.12 21.79 -25.58
C LEU A 275 3.36 21.92 -27.10
N ASP A 276 4.63 22.08 -27.53
CA ASP A 276 4.97 22.31 -28.92
C ASP A 276 4.61 21.11 -29.81
N ALA A 277 4.95 19.90 -29.38
CA ALA A 277 4.57 18.68 -30.10
C ALA A 277 3.04 18.50 -30.18
N THR A 278 2.32 18.90 -29.13
CA THR A 278 0.85 18.89 -29.12
C THR A 278 0.29 19.89 -30.11
N LEU A 279 0.84 21.11 -30.15
CA LEU A 279 0.45 22.14 -31.13
C LEU A 279 0.67 21.69 -32.56
N GLU A 280 1.79 21.04 -32.88
CA GLU A 280 2.05 20.51 -34.21
C GLU A 280 1.03 19.45 -34.65
N ILE A 281 0.60 18.58 -33.72
CA ILE A 281 -0.42 17.56 -34.01
C ILE A 281 -1.78 18.22 -34.22
N LEU A 282 -2.15 19.17 -33.39
CA LEU A 282 -3.40 19.92 -33.55
C LEU A 282 -3.43 20.70 -34.86
N GLN A 283 -2.30 21.33 -35.25
CA GLN A 283 -2.18 22.04 -36.52
C GLN A 283 -2.33 21.09 -37.72
N ARG A 284 -1.63 19.93 -37.70
CA ARG A 284 -1.76 18.91 -38.73
C ARG A 284 -3.22 18.42 -38.87
N ASN A 285 -3.92 18.23 -37.73
CA ASN A 285 -5.31 17.80 -37.72
C ASN A 285 -6.23 18.87 -38.30
N LYS A 286 -5.96 20.17 -38.07
CA LYS A 286 -6.67 21.30 -38.69
C LYS A 286 -6.46 21.34 -40.20
N ASP A 287 -5.22 21.16 -40.66
CA ASP A 287 -4.84 21.29 -42.08
C ASP A 287 -5.25 20.09 -42.92
N TRP A 288 -5.56 18.95 -42.27
CA TRP A 288 -6.04 17.76 -42.95
C TRP A 288 -7.48 17.98 -43.48
N HIS A 289 -7.61 18.04 -44.79
CA HIS A 289 -8.85 18.41 -45.48
C HIS A 289 -10.06 17.55 -45.11
N GLU A 290 -9.87 16.25 -44.79
CA GLU A 290 -10.96 15.37 -44.33
C GLU A 290 -11.45 15.71 -42.92
N ASN A 291 -10.60 16.31 -42.08
CA ASN A 291 -10.95 16.72 -40.74
C ASN A 291 -11.44 18.15 -40.65
N ALA A 292 -11.01 19.02 -41.54
CA ALA A 292 -11.31 20.46 -41.51
C ALA A 292 -12.82 20.76 -41.37
N ARG A 293 -13.67 19.92 -41.97
CA ARG A 293 -15.14 20.05 -41.91
C ARG A 293 -15.80 19.30 -40.75
N LYS A 294 -15.01 18.54 -39.94
CA LYS A 294 -15.54 17.79 -38.80
C LYS A 294 -15.51 18.67 -37.56
N LYS A 295 -16.52 18.52 -36.69
CA LYS A 295 -16.56 19.21 -35.41
C LYS A 295 -15.43 18.71 -34.49
N ILE A 296 -14.78 19.64 -33.83
CA ILE A 296 -13.69 19.34 -32.86
C ILE A 296 -14.19 18.42 -31.75
N SER A 297 -15.40 18.65 -31.24
CA SER A 297 -16.00 17.88 -30.15
C SER A 297 -16.23 16.40 -30.47
N VAL A 298 -16.32 16.01 -31.76
CA VAL A 298 -16.58 14.61 -32.16
C VAL A 298 -15.40 13.92 -32.83
N GLN A 299 -14.37 14.68 -33.21
CA GLN A 299 -13.17 14.17 -33.87
C GLN A 299 -11.91 14.47 -33.02
N PRO A 300 -11.56 13.63 -32.07
CA PRO A 300 -10.34 13.82 -31.28
C PRO A 300 -9.09 13.83 -32.16
N ALA A 301 -8.14 14.73 -31.85
CA ALA A 301 -6.83 14.72 -32.46
C ALA A 301 -5.90 13.64 -31.86
N PHE A 302 -6.26 13.11 -30.71
CA PHE A 302 -5.51 12.11 -29.95
C PHE A 302 -6.41 10.92 -29.60
N SER A 303 -6.13 9.76 -30.18
CA SER A 303 -6.92 8.53 -29.99
C SER A 303 -6.88 7.97 -28.57
N GLN A 304 -5.83 8.29 -27.79
CA GLN A 304 -5.69 7.87 -26.39
C GLN A 304 -6.63 8.61 -25.42
N ILE A 305 -7.27 9.72 -25.84
CA ILE A 305 -8.25 10.42 -25.01
C ILE A 305 -9.66 9.90 -25.35
N PRO A 306 -10.37 9.31 -24.38
CA PRO A 306 -11.74 8.86 -24.59
C PRO A 306 -12.66 9.99 -25.08
N ILE A 307 -13.53 9.71 -26.04
CA ILE A 307 -14.40 10.72 -26.69
C ILE A 307 -15.26 11.50 -25.69
N ARG A 308 -15.71 10.87 -24.61
CA ARG A 308 -16.48 11.55 -23.55
C ARG A 308 -15.65 12.62 -22.84
N LEU A 309 -14.39 12.32 -22.53
CA LEU A 309 -13.46 13.26 -21.91
C LEU A 309 -13.06 14.34 -22.91
N TRP A 310 -12.75 13.97 -24.14
CA TRP A 310 -12.43 14.91 -25.21
C TRP A 310 -13.51 16.00 -25.37
N LYS A 311 -14.79 15.61 -25.39
CA LYS A 311 -15.91 16.54 -25.47
C LYS A 311 -15.92 17.57 -24.35
N GLN A 312 -15.63 17.16 -23.14
CA GLN A 312 -15.56 18.06 -21.98
C GLN A 312 -14.35 19.00 -22.06
N LEU A 313 -13.16 18.46 -22.40
CA LEU A 313 -11.94 19.27 -22.53
C LEU A 313 -12.02 20.31 -23.67
N THR A 314 -12.82 20.04 -24.71
CA THR A 314 -13.01 20.95 -25.85
C THR A 314 -14.26 21.83 -25.74
N GLN A 315 -15.03 21.74 -24.66
CA GLN A 315 -16.32 22.45 -24.51
C GLN A 315 -16.18 23.98 -24.67
N PHE A 316 -15.05 24.55 -24.27
CA PHE A 316 -14.80 26.00 -24.39
C PHE A 316 -14.64 26.48 -25.84
N ILE A 317 -14.40 25.59 -26.80
CA ILE A 317 -14.30 25.89 -28.23
C ILE A 317 -15.69 25.99 -28.87
N GLY A 318 -16.69 25.32 -28.29
CA GLY A 318 -18.06 25.26 -28.82
C GLY A 318 -18.18 24.31 -30.01
N GLU A 319 -19.14 24.62 -30.92
CA GLU A 319 -19.51 23.77 -32.05
C GLU A 319 -18.68 24.02 -33.33
N LYS A 320 -17.41 24.46 -33.17
CA LYS A 320 -16.52 24.75 -34.32
C LYS A 320 -16.02 23.48 -34.98
N ASN A 321 -15.75 23.61 -36.28
CA ASN A 321 -15.02 22.62 -37.04
C ASN A 321 -13.49 22.83 -36.87
N TRP A 322 -12.71 21.80 -37.17
CA TRP A 322 -11.26 21.90 -37.11
C TRP A 322 -10.69 23.04 -37.98
N GLY A 323 -11.23 23.25 -39.18
CA GLY A 323 -10.77 24.34 -40.04
C GLY A 323 -10.97 25.73 -39.45
N ASP A 324 -11.95 25.90 -38.55
CA ASP A 324 -12.36 27.18 -37.97
C ASP A 324 -11.67 27.53 -36.65
N ILE A 325 -10.85 26.61 -36.08
CA ILE A 325 -10.15 26.85 -34.80
C ILE A 325 -9.09 27.94 -35.01
N SER A 326 -9.09 28.93 -34.14
CA SER A 326 -8.09 29.98 -34.13
C SER A 326 -6.77 29.48 -33.48
N LYS A 327 -5.67 30.18 -33.77
CA LYS A 327 -4.36 29.88 -33.12
C LYS A 327 -4.42 29.98 -31.58
N ALA A 328 -5.18 30.97 -31.08
CA ALA A 328 -5.35 31.17 -29.63
C ALA A 328 -6.10 30.02 -28.97
N GLU A 329 -7.21 29.55 -29.59
CA GLU A 329 -7.99 28.42 -29.11
C GLU A 329 -7.21 27.11 -29.20
N MET A 330 -6.40 26.92 -30.25
CA MET A 330 -5.54 25.77 -30.42
C MET A 330 -4.47 25.73 -29.32
N ARG A 331 -3.86 26.88 -29.01
CA ARG A 331 -2.89 27.00 -27.92
C ARG A 331 -3.53 26.69 -26.58
N LYS A 332 -4.71 27.26 -26.31
CA LYS A 332 -5.47 26.97 -25.08
C LYS A 332 -5.81 25.48 -24.96
N LEU A 333 -6.18 24.83 -26.05
CA LEU A 333 -6.45 23.39 -26.07
C LEU A 333 -5.17 22.58 -25.78
N ALA A 334 -4.05 22.95 -26.40
CA ALA A 334 -2.78 22.30 -26.15
C ALA A 334 -2.31 22.44 -24.68
N GLU A 335 -2.49 23.62 -24.10
CA GLU A 335 -2.21 23.88 -22.67
C GLU A 335 -3.13 23.04 -21.75
N GLU A 336 -4.42 22.98 -22.08
CA GLU A 336 -5.37 22.13 -21.32
C GLU A 336 -5.01 20.64 -21.40
N LEU A 337 -4.58 20.17 -22.57
CA LEU A 337 -4.22 18.77 -22.78
C LEU A 337 -2.90 18.38 -22.09
N THR A 338 -1.92 19.31 -22.00
CA THR A 338 -0.57 19.03 -21.49
C THR A 338 -0.32 19.54 -20.07
N ALA A 339 -1.13 20.47 -19.57
CA ALA A 339 -0.93 21.13 -18.28
C ALA A 339 -2.24 21.59 -17.63
N GLY A 340 -3.31 20.83 -17.79
CA GLY A 340 -4.63 21.13 -17.20
C GLY A 340 -4.53 21.26 -15.68
N GLN A 341 -5.02 22.40 -15.14
CA GLN A 341 -4.95 22.69 -13.70
C GLN A 341 -6.23 22.22 -13.00
N PHE A 342 -6.06 21.46 -11.93
CA PHE A 342 -7.13 20.96 -11.07
C PHE A 342 -6.80 21.25 -9.60
N GLU A 343 -7.82 21.26 -8.75
CA GLU A 343 -7.65 21.43 -7.31
C GLU A 343 -8.03 20.14 -6.58
N ILE A 344 -7.09 19.60 -5.80
CA ILE A 344 -7.37 18.56 -4.82
C ILE A 344 -8.06 19.22 -3.62
N LEU A 345 -9.28 18.80 -3.32
CA LEU A 345 -10.11 19.34 -2.26
C LEU A 345 -10.14 18.46 -1.00
N GLY A 346 -9.57 17.27 -1.09
CA GLY A 346 -9.54 16.28 -0.03
C GLY A 346 -9.14 14.90 -0.53
N LYS A 347 -9.12 13.95 0.40
CA LYS A 347 -8.90 12.52 0.13
C LYS A 347 -10.22 11.77 0.05
N GLY A 348 -10.27 10.66 -0.71
CA GLY A 348 -11.42 9.77 -0.78
C GLY A 348 -11.83 9.24 0.60
N GLN A 349 -13.12 8.95 0.78
CA GLN A 349 -13.70 8.56 2.08
C GLN A 349 -13.53 7.09 2.46
N PHE A 350 -13.04 6.24 1.56
CA PHE A 350 -12.88 4.80 1.82
C PHE A 350 -11.70 4.54 2.76
N LYS A 351 -12.01 4.32 4.03
CA LYS A 351 -10.99 4.08 5.09
C LYS A 351 -10.33 2.70 5.02
N GLU A 352 -10.97 1.72 4.38
CA GLU A 352 -10.55 0.32 4.44
C GLU A 352 -9.43 -0.05 3.45
N GLU A 353 -9.15 0.80 2.45
CA GLU A 353 -8.15 0.55 1.41
C GLU A 353 -6.83 1.29 1.64
N PHE A 354 -6.74 2.13 2.68
CA PHE A 354 -5.56 2.96 2.90
C PHE A 354 -4.42 2.18 3.56
N VAL A 355 -3.24 2.29 2.96
CA VAL A 355 -1.97 1.99 3.61
C VAL A 355 -1.62 3.18 4.49
N THR A 356 -0.99 2.93 5.62
CA THR A 356 -0.55 3.96 6.53
C THR A 356 0.92 4.30 6.26
N CYS A 357 1.21 5.57 6.06
CA CYS A 357 2.55 6.16 6.13
C CYS A 357 2.78 6.57 7.58
N GLY A 358 3.85 6.12 8.22
CA GLY A 358 4.14 6.34 9.63
C GLY A 358 4.11 5.04 10.43
N GLY A 359 4.72 5.04 11.59
CA GLY A 359 4.90 3.87 12.45
C GLY A 359 6.12 3.99 13.34
N VAL A 360 6.63 2.87 13.81
CA VAL A 360 7.86 2.80 14.62
C VAL A 360 9.04 3.33 13.83
N ASN A 361 9.82 4.21 14.45
CA ASN A 361 11.03 4.77 13.86
C ASN A 361 12.02 3.65 13.51
N LEU A 362 12.49 3.64 12.28
CA LEU A 362 13.29 2.54 11.73
C LEU A 362 14.70 2.48 12.30
N ASP A 363 15.25 3.60 12.78
CA ASP A 363 16.57 3.64 13.43
C ASP A 363 16.59 2.88 14.76
N GLU A 364 15.42 2.69 15.37
CA GLU A 364 15.22 1.95 16.61
C GLU A 364 15.04 0.44 16.41
N VAL A 365 15.17 -0.06 15.17
CA VAL A 365 14.98 -1.47 14.82
C VAL A 365 16.22 -2.03 14.13
N ASP A 366 16.66 -3.21 14.53
CA ASP A 366 17.71 -3.93 13.83
C ASP A 366 17.12 -4.76 12.68
N PHE A 367 17.26 -4.29 11.45
CA PHE A 367 16.76 -4.97 10.25
C PHE A 367 17.45 -6.32 9.93
N LYS A 368 18.41 -6.75 10.71
CA LYS A 368 18.96 -8.10 10.61
C LYS A 368 18.06 -9.13 11.31
N THR A 369 17.46 -8.75 12.42
CA THR A 369 16.68 -9.62 13.31
C THR A 369 15.24 -9.12 13.52
N MET A 370 14.96 -7.88 13.14
CA MET A 370 13.75 -7.12 13.44
C MET A 370 13.55 -6.85 14.94
N GLN A 371 14.59 -7.02 15.76
CA GLN A 371 14.55 -6.72 17.18
C GLN A 371 14.67 -5.21 17.43
N SER A 372 13.97 -4.73 18.45
CA SER A 372 14.12 -3.39 18.98
C SER A 372 15.56 -3.14 19.47
N ARG A 373 16.09 -1.96 19.18
CA ARG A 373 17.35 -1.44 19.75
C ARG A 373 17.14 -0.77 21.12
N VAL A 374 15.88 -0.49 21.49
CA VAL A 374 15.47 0.22 22.71
C VAL A 374 15.08 -0.77 23.81
N VAL A 375 14.36 -1.84 23.44
CA VAL A 375 13.82 -2.84 24.38
C VAL A 375 14.22 -4.23 23.94
N GLU A 376 15.02 -4.88 24.71
CA GLU A 376 15.46 -6.27 24.49
C GLU A 376 14.24 -7.22 24.43
N ASP A 377 14.28 -8.23 23.55
CA ASP A 377 13.24 -9.24 23.31
C ASP A 377 11.93 -8.69 22.71
N LEU A 378 11.89 -7.42 22.33
CA LEU A 378 10.81 -6.82 21.57
C LEU A 378 11.16 -6.79 20.07
N TYR A 379 10.22 -7.21 19.23
CA TYR A 379 10.39 -7.30 17.77
C TYR A 379 9.24 -6.59 17.05
N PHE A 380 9.50 -6.15 15.82
CA PHE A 380 8.52 -5.48 14.97
C PHE A 380 8.48 -6.08 13.56
N ALA A 381 7.30 -6.19 12.95
CA ALA A 381 7.17 -6.61 11.55
C ALA A 381 5.90 -6.04 10.89
N GLY A 382 6.00 -5.80 9.58
CA GLY A 382 4.89 -5.29 8.77
C GLY A 382 4.61 -3.81 8.97
N GLU A 383 3.37 -3.40 8.74
CA GLU A 383 2.91 -2.00 8.65
C GLU A 383 2.92 -1.25 10.01
N VAL A 384 3.34 -1.87 11.10
CA VAL A 384 3.61 -1.17 12.37
C VAL A 384 4.88 -0.31 12.28
N LEU A 385 5.78 -0.63 11.36
CA LEU A 385 6.99 0.12 11.03
C LEU A 385 6.66 1.31 10.13
N ASP A 386 7.48 2.38 10.15
CA ASP A 386 7.36 3.49 9.17
C ASP A 386 7.84 3.04 7.78
N ILE A 387 7.14 2.06 7.23
CA ILE A 387 7.39 1.48 5.91
C ILE A 387 6.08 1.45 5.14
N ASP A 388 6.05 2.09 3.97
CA ASP A 388 4.98 1.91 3.02
C ASP A 388 5.50 1.90 1.58
N GLY A 389 4.96 0.97 0.81
CA GLY A 389 5.19 0.82 -0.62
C GLY A 389 4.04 1.40 -1.44
N ILE A 390 4.30 1.67 -2.70
CA ILE A 390 3.23 2.01 -3.66
C ILE A 390 2.32 0.79 -3.90
N THR A 391 1.23 0.99 -4.67
CA THR A 391 0.39 -0.12 -5.14
C THR A 391 1.19 -1.09 -6.01
N GLY A 392 0.91 -2.40 -5.91
CA GLY A 392 1.59 -3.41 -6.74
C GLY A 392 2.13 -4.63 -5.99
N GLY A 393 1.71 -4.90 -4.75
CA GLY A 393 2.17 -6.04 -3.93
C GLY A 393 3.33 -5.72 -2.99
N PHE A 394 3.85 -4.49 -3.05
CA PHE A 394 5.04 -4.08 -2.27
C PHE A 394 4.79 -4.07 -0.77
N ASN A 395 3.61 -3.66 -0.29
CA ASN A 395 3.26 -3.66 1.12
C ASN A 395 3.14 -5.08 1.70
N PHE A 396 2.71 -6.04 0.89
CA PHE A 396 2.77 -7.45 1.28
C PHE A 396 4.20 -7.96 1.27
N GLN A 397 5.00 -7.59 0.25
CA GLN A 397 6.40 -8.01 0.23
C GLN A 397 7.17 -7.53 1.45
N SER A 398 7.02 -6.27 1.88
CA SER A 398 7.64 -5.79 3.13
C SER A 398 7.14 -6.57 4.35
N SER A 399 5.86 -6.95 4.38
CA SER A 399 5.29 -7.76 5.46
C SER A 399 5.87 -9.18 5.49
N TRP A 400 6.02 -9.83 4.33
CA TRP A 400 6.66 -11.15 4.24
C TRP A 400 8.12 -11.09 4.67
N THR A 401 8.87 -10.13 4.13
CA THR A 401 10.30 -9.95 4.42
C THR A 401 10.55 -9.68 5.91
N THR A 402 9.88 -8.69 6.48
CA THR A 402 10.06 -8.33 7.89
C THR A 402 9.52 -9.43 8.82
N GLY A 403 8.44 -10.10 8.44
CA GLY A 403 7.92 -11.27 9.16
C GLY A 403 8.92 -12.43 9.16
N TRP A 404 9.50 -12.77 8.01
CA TRP A 404 10.50 -13.84 7.90
C TRP A 404 11.75 -13.56 8.73
N LEU A 405 12.26 -12.31 8.69
CA LEU A 405 13.41 -11.89 9.48
C LEU A 405 13.11 -11.92 10.98
N ALA A 406 11.93 -11.40 11.38
CA ALA A 406 11.49 -11.44 12.78
C ALA A 406 11.35 -12.87 13.29
N GLY A 407 10.72 -13.76 12.50
CA GLY A 407 10.61 -15.18 12.84
C GLY A 407 11.96 -15.85 13.03
N SER A 408 12.94 -15.54 12.18
CA SER A 408 14.30 -16.04 12.30
C SER A 408 15.02 -15.47 13.54
N GLY A 409 14.83 -14.18 13.86
CA GLY A 409 15.39 -13.54 15.06
C GLY A 409 14.77 -14.08 16.35
N LEU A 410 13.47 -14.34 16.35
CA LEU A 410 12.74 -14.93 17.50
C LEU A 410 13.21 -16.33 17.84
N ALA A 411 13.51 -17.16 16.83
CA ALA A 411 13.92 -18.55 17.01
C ALA A 411 15.35 -18.72 17.54
N ASN A 412 16.26 -17.81 17.17
CA ASN A 412 17.71 -17.95 17.40
C ASN A 412 18.24 -17.19 18.64
N GLY A 413 17.42 -16.40 19.31
CA GLY A 413 17.81 -15.56 20.45
C GLY A 413 17.50 -16.15 21.83
#